data_b21237d53311e818444dcece9bc0494c
#
_entry.id   b21237d53311e818444dcece9bc0494c
#
_cell.length_a   1.000
_cell.length_b   1.000
_cell.length_c   1.000
_cell.angle_alpha   90.00
_cell.angle_beta   90.00
_cell.angle_gamma   90.00
#
_symmetry.space_group_name_H-M   'P 1'
#
loop_
_entity.id
_entity.type
_entity.pdbx_description
1 polymer ?
#
loop_
_entity_poly.entity_id
_entity_poly.type
_entity_poly.pdbx_seq_one_letter_code
_entity_poly.pdbx_strand_id
1 'polypeptide(L)'
;FISDFPKIEEKQPIPSAIEEFNKPTITRILNGFHSRKLFISCDNNKLIQIQPDKILFNWRKVSNEDLYPRFNNVFQEFFTHLNKIEKLIKCKDEINQYEITYIDHFQLDLFNIVSYNLSKIFNVFTLKEELSSILISYSIPQSLINGNLNMSFQSAIRSIDNKKIIAVESSCRGYKKEDTINEWFKNSHDILYDYFFSILTEESKKILGYKNE
;
A
#
# COMPACT_ATOMS: atom_id res chain seq x y z
N PHE A 1 21.00 0.78 -13.13
CA PHE A 1 19.54 0.92 -13.03
C PHE A 1 18.82 0.05 -14.06
N ILE A 2 19.16 0.19 -15.37
CA ILE A 2 18.54 -0.59 -16.46
C ILE A 2 18.88 -2.09 -16.34
N SER A 3 20.04 -2.45 -15.82
CA SER A 3 20.41 -3.86 -15.60
C SER A 3 19.46 -4.57 -14.63
N ASP A 4 19.00 -3.87 -13.61
CA ASP A 4 18.12 -4.43 -12.56
C ASP A 4 16.66 -4.40 -12.98
N PHE A 5 16.29 -3.46 -13.87
CA PHE A 5 14.92 -3.23 -14.37
C PHE A 5 14.91 -3.13 -15.90
N PRO A 6 15.07 -4.25 -16.60
CA PRO A 6 15.24 -4.25 -18.07
C PRO A 6 13.96 -3.98 -18.85
N LYS A 7 12.79 -4.14 -18.24
CA LYS A 7 11.51 -3.92 -18.90
C LYS A 7 10.99 -2.52 -18.59
N ILE A 8 10.60 -1.77 -19.60
CA ILE A 8 10.07 -0.41 -19.46
C ILE A 8 8.68 -0.37 -20.12
N GLU A 9 7.71 0.13 -19.38
CA GLU A 9 6.34 0.37 -19.85
C GLU A 9 5.94 1.81 -19.61
N GLU A 10 5.03 2.32 -20.43
CA GLU A 10 4.38 3.60 -20.21
C GLU A 10 2.90 3.39 -19.89
N LYS A 11 2.41 4.10 -18.88
CA LYS A 11 1.01 4.06 -18.43
C LYS A 11 0.52 5.48 -18.16
N GLN A 12 -0.77 5.62 -18.00
CA GLN A 12 -1.36 6.87 -17.52
C GLN A 12 -0.88 7.19 -16.09
N PRO A 13 -0.73 8.47 -15.73
CA PRO A 13 -0.38 8.87 -14.38
C PRO A 13 -1.41 8.37 -13.36
N ILE A 14 -0.94 8.06 -12.17
CA ILE A 14 -1.81 7.81 -11.01
C ILE A 14 -2.17 9.17 -10.42
N PRO A 15 -3.45 9.47 -10.16
CA PRO A 15 -3.83 10.66 -9.42
C PRO A 15 -3.09 10.75 -8.08
N SER A 16 -2.70 11.94 -7.70
CA SER A 16 -2.05 12.15 -6.41
C SER A 16 -3.07 12.46 -5.34
N ALA A 17 -2.99 11.76 -4.23
CA ALA A 17 -3.72 12.10 -3.02
C ALA A 17 -2.84 13.05 -2.19
N ILE A 18 -3.40 14.21 -1.84
CA ILE A 18 -2.75 15.20 -0.98
C ILE A 18 -3.38 15.07 0.39
N GLU A 19 -2.55 14.75 1.38
CA GLU A 19 -2.98 14.63 2.76
C GLU A 19 -2.60 15.89 3.54
N GLU A 20 -3.51 16.35 4.36
CA GLU A 20 -3.24 17.31 5.41
C GLU A 20 -3.78 16.76 6.72
N PHE A 21 -3.01 16.90 7.81
CA PHE A 21 -3.44 16.44 9.13
C PHE A 21 -4.77 17.08 9.53
N ASN A 22 -5.73 16.26 9.98
CA ASN A 22 -7.11 16.68 10.32
C ASN A 22 -7.92 17.31 9.18
N LYS A 23 -7.54 17.09 7.92
CA LYS A 23 -8.33 17.53 6.77
C LYS A 23 -8.69 16.35 5.88
N PRO A 24 -9.77 16.47 5.09
CA PRO A 24 -10.08 15.46 4.07
C PRO A 24 -8.96 15.35 3.03
N THR A 25 -8.69 14.13 2.59
CA THR A 25 -7.77 13.87 1.48
C THR A 25 -8.28 14.54 0.20
N ILE A 26 -7.41 15.26 -0.49
CA ILE A 26 -7.71 15.89 -1.77
C ILE A 26 -7.04 15.09 -2.89
N THR A 27 -7.82 14.69 -3.90
CA THR A 27 -7.27 14.05 -5.09
C THR A 27 -6.87 15.09 -6.12
N ARG A 28 -5.60 15.09 -6.51
CA ARG A 28 -5.05 15.93 -7.57
C ARG A 28 -4.91 15.13 -8.85
N ILE A 29 -5.54 15.61 -9.92
CA ILE A 29 -5.43 15.02 -11.26
C ILE A 29 -4.43 15.83 -12.05
N LEU A 30 -3.40 15.18 -12.60
CA LEU A 30 -2.45 15.85 -13.51
C LEU A 30 -3.14 16.09 -14.85
N ASN A 31 -3.19 17.36 -15.24
CA ASN A 31 -3.70 17.74 -16.56
C ASN A 31 -2.55 17.74 -17.58
N GLY A 32 -2.84 17.28 -18.81
CA GLY A 32 -1.88 17.27 -19.92
C GLY A 32 -1.37 15.88 -20.31
N PHE A 33 -0.47 15.85 -21.29
CA PHE A 33 0.13 14.61 -21.82
C PHE A 33 1.30 14.14 -20.96
N HIS A 34 1.01 13.77 -19.71
CA HIS A 34 2.01 13.17 -18.84
C HIS A 34 1.90 11.65 -18.90
N SER A 35 3.03 10.97 -18.90
CA SER A 35 3.09 9.51 -18.76
C SER A 35 3.78 9.12 -17.46
N ARG A 36 3.40 7.98 -16.94
CA ARG A 36 4.08 7.28 -15.87
C ARG A 36 4.96 6.21 -16.47
N LYS A 37 6.26 6.26 -16.22
CA LYS A 37 7.21 5.23 -16.64
C LYS A 37 7.33 4.17 -15.56
N LEU A 38 7.16 2.92 -15.94
CA LEU A 38 7.32 1.75 -15.10
C LEU A 38 8.61 1.04 -15.51
N PHE A 39 9.51 0.87 -14.58
CA PHE A 39 10.72 0.07 -14.70
C PHE A 39 10.48 -1.22 -13.92
N ILE A 40 10.53 -2.37 -14.59
CA ILE A 40 10.10 -3.66 -14.06
C ILE A 40 11.30 -4.61 -14.03
N SER A 41 11.50 -5.28 -12.89
CA SER A 41 12.53 -6.30 -12.70
C SER A 41 12.31 -7.54 -13.58
N CYS A 42 13.34 -8.35 -13.77
CA CYS A 42 13.27 -9.57 -14.59
C CYS A 42 12.19 -10.54 -14.09
N ASP A 43 12.07 -10.70 -12.78
CA ASP A 43 11.09 -11.57 -12.10
C ASP A 43 9.69 -10.95 -11.99
N ASN A 44 9.51 -9.71 -12.44
CA ASN A 44 8.29 -8.91 -12.33
C ASN A 44 7.81 -8.61 -10.89
N ASN A 45 8.56 -8.95 -9.86
CA ASN A 45 8.17 -8.71 -8.48
C ASN A 45 8.39 -7.28 -8.03
N LYS A 46 9.28 -6.54 -8.70
CA LYS A 46 9.66 -5.18 -8.32
C LYS A 46 9.39 -4.21 -9.45
N LEU A 47 8.89 -3.04 -9.06
CA LEU A 47 8.59 -1.94 -9.99
C LEU A 47 9.09 -0.62 -9.40
N ILE A 48 9.80 0.14 -10.22
CA ILE A 48 10.00 1.56 -9.96
C ILE A 48 9.09 2.32 -10.91
N GLN A 49 8.32 3.25 -10.38
CA GLN A 49 7.41 4.06 -11.16
C GLN A 49 7.77 5.52 -10.97
N ILE A 50 7.90 6.24 -12.07
CA ILE A 50 8.27 7.65 -12.07
C ILE A 50 7.25 8.41 -12.89
N GLN A 51 6.67 9.44 -12.31
CA GLN A 51 5.80 10.41 -12.97
C GLN A 51 6.15 11.82 -12.47
N PRO A 52 5.62 12.90 -13.05
CA PRO A 52 6.06 14.26 -12.73
C PRO A 52 6.00 14.67 -11.26
N ASP A 53 5.11 14.07 -10.49
CA ASP A 53 4.83 14.46 -9.10
C ASP A 53 5.10 13.36 -8.08
N LYS A 54 5.60 12.18 -8.49
CA LYS A 54 5.92 11.11 -7.54
C LYS A 54 6.87 10.05 -8.07
N ILE A 55 7.56 9.42 -7.13
CA ILE A 55 8.40 8.25 -7.34
C ILE A 55 7.85 7.15 -6.43
N LEU A 56 7.59 5.96 -7.00
CA LEU A 56 7.10 4.80 -6.27
C LEU A 56 8.05 3.63 -6.45
N PHE A 57 8.23 2.85 -5.40
CA PHE A 57 8.84 1.52 -5.44
C PHE A 57 7.83 0.50 -4.92
N ASN A 58 7.58 -0.53 -5.69
CA ASN A 58 6.62 -1.57 -5.32
C ASN A 58 7.29 -2.93 -5.36
N TRP A 59 7.05 -3.72 -4.31
CA TRP A 59 7.14 -5.16 -4.38
C TRP A 59 5.73 -5.73 -4.55
N ARG A 60 5.58 -6.74 -5.39
CA ARG A 60 4.31 -7.44 -5.60
C ARG A 60 4.53 -8.95 -5.69
N LYS A 61 3.59 -9.70 -5.18
CA LYS A 61 3.52 -11.14 -5.37
C LYS A 61 3.04 -11.45 -6.80
N VAL A 62 3.82 -12.21 -7.56
CA VAL A 62 3.51 -12.61 -8.95
C VAL A 62 3.13 -14.08 -9.01
N SER A 63 3.74 -14.92 -8.16
CA SER A 63 3.47 -16.34 -8.03
C SER A 63 3.11 -16.72 -6.60
N ASN A 64 2.56 -17.94 -6.40
CA ASN A 64 2.27 -18.42 -5.06
C ASN A 64 3.53 -18.71 -4.23
N GLU A 65 4.67 -18.89 -4.88
CA GLU A 65 5.96 -19.20 -4.27
C GLU A 65 6.69 -17.96 -3.79
N ASP A 66 6.27 -16.77 -4.26
CA ASP A 66 6.89 -15.51 -3.87
C ASP A 66 6.64 -15.21 -2.39
N LEU A 67 7.72 -15.01 -1.66
CA LEU A 67 7.68 -14.61 -0.27
C LEU A 67 7.92 -13.11 -0.14
N TYR A 68 7.09 -12.46 0.66
CA TYR A 68 7.29 -11.04 0.97
C TYR A 68 8.63 -10.84 1.67
N PRO A 69 9.54 -9.99 1.13
CA PRO A 69 10.92 -9.85 1.64
C PRO A 69 11.02 -9.07 2.96
N ARG A 70 9.91 -8.74 3.58
CA ARG A 70 9.76 -7.91 4.78
C ARG A 70 10.04 -6.41 4.52
N PHE A 71 9.42 -5.59 5.36
CA PHE A 71 9.48 -4.13 5.24
C PHE A 71 10.92 -3.60 5.13
N ASN A 72 11.80 -3.99 6.03
CA ASN A 72 13.17 -3.46 6.06
C ASN A 72 13.91 -3.67 4.74
N ASN A 73 13.78 -4.84 4.11
CA ASN A 73 14.44 -5.13 2.85
C ASN A 73 13.85 -4.32 1.69
N VAL A 74 12.52 -4.22 1.61
CA VAL A 74 11.82 -3.41 0.60
C VAL A 74 12.19 -1.94 0.75
N PHE A 75 12.22 -1.44 1.97
CA PHE A 75 12.56 -0.05 2.27
C PHE A 75 14.02 0.28 1.94
N GLN A 76 14.97 -0.58 2.30
CA GLN A 76 16.39 -0.38 1.98
C GLN A 76 16.64 -0.36 0.47
N GLU A 77 15.95 -1.21 -0.26
CA GLU A 77 16.01 -1.24 -1.72
C GLU A 77 15.40 0.04 -2.33
N PHE A 78 14.23 0.45 -1.85
CA PHE A 78 13.63 1.73 -2.23
C PHE A 78 14.58 2.90 -2.01
N PHE A 79 15.17 2.99 -0.82
CA PHE A 79 16.08 4.06 -0.45
C PHE A 79 17.33 4.08 -1.33
N THR A 80 17.85 2.91 -1.67
CA THR A 80 18.98 2.77 -2.60
C THR A 80 18.65 3.33 -3.97
N HIS A 81 17.46 3.00 -4.51
CA HIS A 81 17.00 3.50 -5.81
C HIS A 81 16.67 5.00 -5.77
N LEU A 82 16.04 5.47 -4.71
CA LEU A 82 15.75 6.89 -4.51
C LEU A 82 17.05 7.71 -4.54
N ASN A 83 18.09 7.28 -3.85
CA ASN A 83 19.40 7.96 -3.87
C ASN A 83 20.05 7.96 -5.25
N LYS A 84 19.87 6.91 -6.07
CA LYS A 84 20.35 6.89 -7.46
C LYS A 84 19.59 7.90 -8.32
N ILE A 85 18.27 7.96 -8.17
CA ILE A 85 17.39 8.91 -8.90
C ILE A 85 17.72 10.35 -8.49
N GLU A 86 17.91 10.60 -7.20
CA GLU A 86 18.26 11.90 -6.65
C GLU A 86 19.54 12.49 -7.27
N LYS A 87 20.54 11.65 -7.49
CA LYS A 87 21.78 12.09 -8.17
C LYS A 87 21.55 12.57 -9.60
N LEU A 88 20.47 12.13 -10.24
CA LEU A 88 20.14 12.47 -11.62
C LEU A 88 19.23 13.70 -11.73
N ILE A 89 18.20 13.80 -10.88
CA ILE A 89 17.15 14.81 -11.03
C ILE A 89 17.09 15.83 -9.87
N LYS A 90 17.88 15.65 -8.81
CA LYS A 90 18.00 16.58 -7.66
C LYS A 90 16.65 16.98 -7.06
N CYS A 91 15.77 16.00 -6.83
CA CYS A 91 14.38 16.24 -6.38
C CYS A 91 14.19 16.17 -4.86
N LYS A 92 15.22 15.84 -4.08
CA LYS A 92 15.09 15.53 -2.65
C LYS A 92 14.50 16.69 -1.82
N ASP A 93 14.85 17.92 -2.16
CA ASP A 93 14.35 19.10 -1.46
C ASP A 93 12.91 19.44 -1.84
N GLU A 94 12.43 18.91 -2.97
CA GLU A 94 11.07 19.09 -3.46
C GLU A 94 10.09 18.04 -2.89
N ILE A 95 10.61 16.97 -2.26
CA ILE A 95 9.78 15.94 -1.64
C ILE A 95 9.11 16.54 -0.40
N ASN A 96 7.79 16.65 -0.45
CA ASN A 96 6.97 17.20 0.64
C ASN A 96 6.06 16.18 1.31
N GLN A 97 5.79 15.04 0.67
CA GLN A 97 4.88 14.00 1.16
C GLN A 97 5.49 12.61 0.97
N TYR A 98 5.30 11.76 1.97
CA TYR A 98 5.66 10.35 1.93
C TYR A 98 4.41 9.48 2.01
N GLU A 99 4.52 8.27 1.46
CA GLU A 99 3.45 7.27 1.51
C GLU A 99 4.05 5.87 1.61
N ILE A 100 3.45 5.04 2.47
CA ILE A 100 3.62 3.59 2.48
C ILE A 100 2.25 2.93 2.37
N THR A 101 2.11 1.92 1.50
CA THR A 101 0.84 1.24 1.25
C THR A 101 1.05 -0.27 1.22
N TYR A 102 0.16 -0.99 1.90
CA TYR A 102 0.01 -2.44 1.80
C TYR A 102 -1.33 -2.78 1.16
N ILE A 103 -1.35 -3.79 0.30
CA ILE A 103 -2.56 -4.32 -0.32
C ILE A 103 -2.60 -5.82 -0.04
N ASP A 104 -3.57 -6.23 0.77
CA ASP A 104 -3.78 -7.60 1.19
C ASP A 104 -5.04 -8.19 0.57
N HIS A 105 -4.98 -9.44 0.13
CA HIS A 105 -6.10 -10.16 -0.46
C HIS A 105 -6.61 -11.25 0.47
N PHE A 106 -7.72 -11.01 1.14
CA PHE A 106 -8.41 -12.00 1.98
C PHE A 106 -9.29 -12.87 1.10
N GLN A 107 -8.87 -14.12 0.87
CA GLN A 107 -9.66 -15.07 0.09
C GLN A 107 -10.81 -15.60 0.94
N LEU A 108 -12.05 -15.47 0.48
CA LEU A 108 -13.24 -15.81 1.26
C LEU A 108 -13.32 -17.30 1.62
N ASP A 109 -12.85 -18.18 0.74
CA ASP A 109 -12.82 -19.62 0.95
C ASP A 109 -11.93 -20.05 2.14
N LEU A 110 -10.85 -19.34 2.40
CA LEU A 110 -9.99 -19.63 3.57
C LEU A 110 -10.68 -19.36 4.90
N PHE A 111 -11.68 -18.47 4.93
CA PHE A 111 -12.45 -18.11 6.10
C PHE A 111 -13.81 -18.83 6.16
N ASN A 112 -14.05 -19.80 5.26
CA ASN A 112 -15.34 -20.50 5.12
C ASN A 112 -16.52 -19.53 4.89
N ILE A 113 -16.27 -18.48 4.11
CA ILE A 113 -17.25 -17.43 3.81
C ILE A 113 -17.66 -17.54 2.35
N VAL A 114 -18.96 -17.65 2.10
CA VAL A 114 -19.54 -17.71 0.74
C VAL A 114 -19.84 -16.31 0.21
N SER A 115 -20.25 -15.39 1.07
CA SER A 115 -20.62 -14.01 0.78
C SER A 115 -19.77 -13.04 1.59
N TYR A 116 -19.77 -11.77 1.21
CA TYR A 116 -18.93 -10.77 1.90
C TYR A 116 -19.47 -10.43 3.30
N ASN A 117 -18.91 -11.08 4.32
CA ASN A 117 -19.20 -10.80 5.72
C ASN A 117 -17.92 -10.34 6.44
N LEU A 118 -17.77 -9.02 6.55
CA LEU A 118 -16.59 -8.40 7.14
C LEU A 118 -16.42 -8.72 8.63
N SER A 119 -17.51 -8.90 9.37
CA SER A 119 -17.44 -9.14 10.83
C SER A 119 -16.79 -10.48 11.20
N LYS A 120 -16.70 -11.41 10.27
CA LYS A 120 -15.97 -12.68 10.46
C LYS A 120 -14.46 -12.53 10.38
N ILE A 121 -14.01 -11.52 9.65
CA ILE A 121 -12.58 -11.29 9.42
C ILE A 121 -12.05 -10.15 10.29
N PHE A 122 -12.86 -9.07 10.42
CA PHE A 122 -12.45 -7.84 11.09
C PHE A 122 -13.39 -7.49 12.23
N ASN A 123 -12.87 -7.28 13.42
CA ASN A 123 -13.63 -6.98 14.62
C ASN A 123 -14.23 -5.57 14.66
N VAL A 124 -13.76 -4.67 13.78
CA VAL A 124 -14.28 -3.29 13.68
C VAL A 124 -15.63 -3.20 12.96
N PHE A 125 -16.08 -4.28 12.32
CA PHE A 125 -17.37 -4.32 11.64
C PHE A 125 -18.36 -5.17 12.43
N THR A 126 -19.52 -4.60 12.72
CA THR A 126 -20.61 -5.26 13.47
C THR A 126 -21.70 -5.81 12.58
N LEU A 127 -21.72 -5.46 11.30
CA LEU A 127 -22.70 -5.92 10.34
C LEU A 127 -22.54 -7.43 10.13
N LYS A 128 -23.62 -8.19 10.38
CA LYS A 128 -23.63 -9.66 10.29
C LYS A 128 -24.28 -10.18 9.01
N GLU A 129 -24.89 -9.29 8.24
CA GLU A 129 -25.56 -9.60 6.99
C GLU A 129 -24.58 -10.04 5.93
N GLU A 130 -25.06 -10.89 5.03
CA GLU A 130 -24.36 -11.29 3.83
C GLU A 130 -24.48 -10.20 2.76
N LEU A 131 -23.36 -9.62 2.37
CA LEU A 131 -23.34 -8.53 1.40
C LEU A 131 -23.00 -9.05 0.01
N SER A 132 -23.64 -8.47 -1.01
CA SER A 132 -23.30 -8.74 -2.42
C SER A 132 -22.04 -8.03 -2.87
N SER A 133 -21.73 -6.87 -2.29
CA SER A 133 -20.54 -6.07 -2.54
C SER A 133 -20.17 -5.21 -1.35
N ILE A 134 -18.91 -4.83 -1.27
CA ILE A 134 -18.36 -3.98 -0.22
C ILE A 134 -17.48 -2.90 -0.87
N LEU A 135 -17.66 -1.67 -0.40
CA LEU A 135 -16.71 -0.57 -0.59
C LEU A 135 -16.80 0.33 0.64
N ILE A 136 -15.80 0.23 1.50
CA ILE A 136 -15.71 1.00 2.74
C ILE A 136 -14.33 1.63 2.78
N SER A 137 -14.25 2.92 3.05
CA SER A 137 -12.99 3.60 3.30
C SER A 137 -13.13 4.61 4.43
N TYR A 138 -12.05 4.78 5.18
CA TYR A 138 -11.95 5.78 6.24
C TYR A 138 -10.51 6.18 6.48
N SER A 139 -10.33 7.34 7.12
CA SER A 139 -9.02 7.90 7.48
C SER A 139 -8.98 8.23 8.95
N ILE A 140 -7.84 7.97 9.58
CA ILE A 140 -7.59 8.23 11.00
C ILE A 140 -6.37 9.16 11.10
N PRO A 141 -6.52 10.37 11.64
CA PRO A 141 -5.41 11.30 11.82
C PRO A 141 -4.28 10.72 12.67
N GLN A 142 -3.04 10.90 12.23
CA GLN A 142 -1.82 10.39 12.87
C GLN A 142 -0.80 11.53 13.05
N SER A 143 -0.73 12.09 14.25
CA SER A 143 0.17 13.22 14.55
C SER A 143 1.65 12.85 14.41
N LEU A 144 2.01 11.59 14.72
CA LEU A 144 3.40 11.11 14.63
C LEU A 144 3.97 11.23 13.23
N ILE A 145 3.17 11.00 12.20
CA ILE A 145 3.59 11.07 10.79
C ILE A 145 3.11 12.34 10.08
N ASN A 146 2.46 13.26 10.80
CA ASN A 146 1.85 14.48 10.25
C ASN A 146 0.95 14.19 9.04
N GLY A 147 0.04 13.24 9.21
CA GLY A 147 -0.81 12.75 8.12
C GLY A 147 -1.91 11.83 8.62
N ASN A 148 -2.32 10.89 7.80
CA ASN A 148 -3.41 9.98 8.09
C ASN A 148 -3.02 8.52 7.84
N LEU A 149 -3.60 7.63 8.64
CA LEU A 149 -3.77 6.22 8.35
C LEU A 149 -5.06 6.06 7.54
N ASN A 150 -4.97 5.54 6.35
CA ASN A 150 -6.11 5.31 5.46
C ASN A 150 -6.36 3.82 5.30
N MET A 151 -7.63 3.42 5.39
CA MET A 151 -8.07 2.03 5.21
C MET A 151 -9.14 1.97 4.13
N SER A 152 -9.05 1.00 3.25
CA SER A 152 -10.07 0.70 2.25
C SER A 152 -10.31 -0.80 2.17
N PHE A 153 -11.57 -1.21 2.13
CA PHE A 153 -12.04 -2.58 2.03
C PHE A 153 -12.94 -2.68 0.81
N GLN A 154 -12.56 -3.51 -0.14
CA GLN A 154 -13.31 -3.67 -1.38
C GLN A 154 -13.50 -5.15 -1.73
N SER A 155 -14.74 -5.51 -2.06
CA SER A 155 -15.02 -6.79 -2.68
C SER A 155 -14.48 -6.83 -4.10
N ALA A 156 -13.79 -7.91 -4.45
CA ALA A 156 -13.21 -8.08 -5.78
C ALA A 156 -13.16 -9.56 -6.18
N ILE A 157 -12.94 -9.78 -7.47
CA ILE A 157 -12.55 -11.08 -8.01
C ILE A 157 -11.09 -10.96 -8.46
N ARG A 158 -10.23 -11.80 -7.92
CA ARG A 158 -8.82 -11.80 -8.26
C ARG A 158 -8.63 -12.44 -9.64
N SER A 159 -8.07 -11.68 -10.60
CA SER A 159 -8.00 -12.09 -12.01
C SER A 159 -7.12 -13.31 -12.29
N ILE A 160 -6.13 -13.59 -11.44
CA ILE A 160 -5.19 -14.70 -11.65
C ILE A 160 -5.82 -16.07 -11.43
N ASP A 161 -6.83 -16.19 -10.58
CA ASP A 161 -7.45 -17.48 -10.19
C ASP A 161 -8.98 -17.41 -10.05
N ASN A 162 -9.59 -16.28 -10.38
CA ASN A 162 -11.03 -16.01 -10.28
C ASN A 162 -11.63 -16.18 -8.87
N LYS A 163 -10.81 -16.09 -7.83
CA LYS A 163 -11.30 -16.19 -6.45
C LYS A 163 -11.93 -14.90 -5.98
N LYS A 164 -13.04 -15.04 -5.23
CA LYS A 164 -13.64 -13.92 -4.49
C LYS A 164 -12.72 -13.52 -3.34
N ILE A 165 -12.42 -12.25 -3.25
CA ILE A 165 -11.55 -11.69 -2.22
C ILE A 165 -12.16 -10.42 -1.61
N ILE A 166 -11.72 -10.10 -0.41
CA ILE A 166 -11.77 -8.74 0.10
C ILE A 166 -10.35 -8.18 -0.09
N ALA A 167 -10.22 -7.20 -0.97
CA ALA A 167 -8.98 -6.43 -1.09
C ALA A 167 -8.96 -5.37 0.02
N VAL A 168 -7.93 -5.41 0.85
CA VAL A 168 -7.70 -4.43 1.92
C VAL A 168 -6.49 -3.62 1.55
N GLU A 169 -6.70 -2.33 1.32
CA GLU A 169 -5.62 -1.36 1.16
C GLU A 169 -5.47 -0.59 2.47
N SER A 170 -4.27 -0.64 3.02
CA SER A 170 -3.89 0.14 4.19
C SER A 170 -2.70 1.04 3.85
N SER A 171 -2.81 2.34 4.10
CA SER A 171 -1.74 3.27 3.81
C SER A 171 -1.55 4.32 4.90
N CYS A 172 -0.29 4.66 5.17
CA CYS A 172 0.07 5.90 5.85
C CYS A 172 0.54 6.90 4.82
N ARG A 173 -0.02 8.10 4.86
CA ARG A 173 0.37 9.23 4.01
C ARG A 173 0.47 10.48 4.83
N GLY A 174 1.57 11.21 4.69
CA GLY A 174 1.79 12.42 5.48
C GLY A 174 2.91 13.29 4.95
N TYR A 175 3.01 14.49 5.50
CA TYR A 175 4.01 15.46 5.10
C TYR A 175 5.37 15.19 5.75
N LYS A 176 6.41 15.56 5.01
CA LYS A 176 7.77 15.64 5.55
C LYS A 176 7.77 16.55 6.79
N LYS A 177 8.32 16.03 7.88
CA LYS A 177 8.70 16.77 9.07
C LYS A 177 10.22 16.96 9.11
N GLU A 178 10.71 17.52 10.22
CA GLU A 178 12.14 17.55 10.55
C GLU A 178 12.75 16.16 10.76
N ASP A 179 11.90 15.15 10.99
CA ASP A 179 12.29 13.75 11.11
C ASP A 179 12.97 13.26 9.83
N THR A 180 13.89 12.33 10.00
CA THR A 180 14.53 11.67 8.86
C THR A 180 13.50 10.85 8.08
N ILE A 181 13.72 10.69 6.77
CA ILE A 181 12.88 9.81 5.93
C ILE A 181 12.77 8.39 6.53
N ASN A 182 13.84 7.89 7.14
CA ASN A 182 13.87 6.56 7.76
C ASN A 182 12.93 6.47 8.96
N GLU A 183 12.92 7.48 9.82
CA GLU A 183 12.03 7.52 10.98
C GLU A 183 10.57 7.62 10.55
N TRP A 184 10.27 8.46 9.55
CA TRP A 184 8.91 8.58 9.03
C TRP A 184 8.38 7.24 8.51
N PHE A 185 9.16 6.52 7.67
CA PHE A 185 8.74 5.23 7.12
C PHE A 185 8.65 4.14 8.17
N LYS A 186 9.54 4.14 9.16
CA LYS A 186 9.47 3.20 10.30
C LYS A 186 8.21 3.44 11.12
N ASN A 187 7.97 4.67 11.56
CA ASN A 187 6.78 5.02 12.34
C ASN A 187 5.49 4.68 11.57
N SER A 188 5.46 4.96 10.26
CA SER A 188 4.32 4.64 9.41
C SER A 188 4.10 3.13 9.28
N HIS A 189 5.17 2.35 9.15
CA HIS A 189 5.09 0.89 9.13
C HIS A 189 4.53 0.34 10.45
N ASP A 190 5.05 0.81 11.58
CA ASP A 190 4.61 0.37 12.91
C ASP A 190 3.13 0.70 13.14
N ILE A 191 2.68 1.92 12.78
CA ILE A 191 1.28 2.33 12.82
C ILE A 191 0.40 1.40 11.98
N LEU A 192 0.80 1.11 10.72
CA LEU A 192 0.05 0.23 9.83
C LEU A 192 -0.02 -1.19 10.37
N TYR A 193 1.10 -1.73 10.83
CA TYR A 193 1.20 -3.07 11.39
C TYR A 193 0.31 -3.23 12.60
N ASP A 194 0.46 -2.36 13.60
CA ASP A 194 -0.31 -2.43 14.84
C ASP A 194 -1.80 -2.27 14.59
N TYR A 195 -2.18 -1.30 13.76
CA TYR A 195 -3.59 -1.08 13.45
C TYR A 195 -4.19 -2.26 12.68
N PHE A 196 -3.51 -2.74 11.64
CA PHE A 196 -3.98 -3.88 10.85
C PHE A 196 -4.24 -5.12 11.72
N PHE A 197 -3.31 -5.46 12.60
CA PHE A 197 -3.49 -6.61 13.50
C PHE A 197 -4.53 -6.36 14.59
N SER A 198 -4.71 -5.13 15.03
CA SER A 198 -5.73 -4.77 16.02
C SER A 198 -7.15 -4.98 15.51
N ILE A 199 -7.38 -4.80 14.20
CA ILE A 199 -8.72 -4.92 13.59
C ILE A 199 -9.07 -6.35 13.16
N LEU A 200 -8.12 -7.29 13.15
CA LEU A 200 -8.39 -8.70 12.83
C LEU A 200 -9.07 -9.42 13.98
N THR A 201 -10.01 -10.32 13.65
CA THR A 201 -10.56 -11.27 14.65
C THR A 201 -9.48 -12.27 15.07
N GLU A 202 -9.60 -12.85 16.24
CA GLU A 202 -8.67 -13.88 16.72
C GLU A 202 -8.67 -15.13 15.80
N GLU A 203 -9.81 -15.47 15.20
CA GLU A 203 -9.91 -16.53 14.20
C GLU A 203 -9.11 -16.18 12.94
N SER A 204 -9.24 -14.96 12.45
CA SER A 204 -8.47 -14.47 11.29
C SER A 204 -6.97 -14.50 11.53
N LYS A 205 -6.52 -14.09 12.69
CA LYS A 205 -5.09 -14.16 13.09
C LYS A 205 -4.57 -15.60 13.03
N LYS A 206 -5.35 -16.57 13.52
CA LYS A 206 -4.98 -17.98 13.47
C LYS A 206 -4.89 -18.51 12.04
N ILE A 207 -5.91 -18.20 11.19
CA ILE A 207 -5.92 -18.61 9.77
C ILE A 207 -4.72 -18.06 9.02
N LEU A 208 -4.35 -16.80 9.31
CA LEU A 208 -3.18 -16.14 8.70
C LEU A 208 -1.84 -16.62 9.29
N GLY A 209 -1.86 -17.52 10.27
CA GLY A 209 -0.65 -18.03 10.90
C GLY A 209 0.02 -17.06 11.86
N TYR A 210 -0.69 -16.02 12.30
CA TYR A 210 -0.18 -15.09 13.30
C TYR A 210 -0.08 -15.80 14.66
N LYS A 211 1.12 -15.79 15.24
CA LYS A 211 1.36 -16.27 16.62
C LYS A 211 1.53 -15.05 17.50
N ASN A 212 0.70 -14.94 18.54
CA ASN A 212 0.98 -13.99 19.62
C ASN A 212 2.30 -14.41 20.28
N GLU A 213 3.34 -13.61 20.12
CA GLU A 213 4.56 -13.73 20.90
C GLU A 213 4.35 -13.15 22.30
#